data_bc71a0cb892fec9188bbb0a526857877
#
_entry.id   bc71a0cb892fec9188bbb0a526857877
#
_cell.length_a   1.000
_cell.length_b   1.000
_cell.length_c   1.000
_cell.angle_alpha   90.00
_cell.angle_beta   90.00
_cell.angle_gamma   90.00
#
_symmetry.space_group_name_H-M   'P 1'
#
loop_
_entity.id
_entity.type
_entity.pdbx_description
1 polymer ?
#
loop_
_entity_poly.entity_id
_entity_poly.type
_entity_poly.pdbx_seq_one_letter_code
_entity_poly.pdbx_strand_id
1 'polypeptide(L)'
;MLYLPMFLRGMGMMILFIAFGVYAVEDMNPKLMIYNAFFLITCRSVIAPALSSAFFNNMLYRLQLRDMAILSENMRLDNPLAAQQYNQSLNNALAQGHSMTDAVQLATNSLYTTLQSQSLLLALKTIIGYVLIFAIVVMVISRFTPFHKTLKVEIVKTGEDMV
;
A
#
# COMPACT_ATOMS: atom_id res chain seq x y z
N MET A 1 13.01 4.96 13.84
CA MET A 1 11.72 5.56 14.23
C MET A 1 10.54 5.00 13.40
N LEU A 2 10.42 3.69 13.26
CA LEU A 2 9.34 3.02 12.50
C LEU A 2 8.20 2.49 13.39
N TYR A 3 8.36 2.52 14.72
CA TYR A 3 7.39 1.92 15.65
C TYR A 3 6.07 2.69 15.74
N LEU A 4 6.10 4.02 15.67
CA LEU A 4 4.90 4.86 15.75
C LEU A 4 3.91 4.62 14.59
N PRO A 5 4.34 4.63 13.31
CA PRO A 5 3.45 4.34 12.19
C PRO A 5 2.96 2.89 12.18
N MET A 6 3.76 1.92 12.64
CA MET A 6 3.31 0.53 12.77
C MET A 6 2.24 0.37 13.85
N PHE A 7 2.41 1.05 14.98
CA PHE A 7 1.42 1.05 16.07
C PHE A 7 0.10 1.70 15.63
N LEU A 8 0.18 2.88 14.99
CA LEU A 8 -1.00 3.59 14.47
C LEU A 8 -1.75 2.76 13.43
N ARG A 9 -1.02 2.08 12.53
CA ARG A 9 -1.60 1.15 11.56
C ARG A 9 -2.31 -0.01 12.24
N GLY A 10 -1.71 -0.60 13.27
CA GLY A 10 -2.31 -1.70 14.03
C GLY A 10 -3.59 -1.28 14.74
N MET A 11 -3.60 -0.13 15.42
CA MET A 11 -4.79 0.44 16.05
C MET A 11 -5.89 0.73 15.03
N GLY A 12 -5.58 1.38 13.91
CA GLY A 12 -6.56 1.68 12.86
C GLY A 12 -7.19 0.40 12.29
N MET A 13 -6.40 -0.63 12.07
CA MET A 13 -6.89 -1.94 11.63
C MET A 13 -7.79 -2.61 12.66
N MET A 14 -7.45 -2.56 13.95
CA MET A 14 -8.29 -3.14 15.01
C MET A 14 -9.64 -2.45 15.12
N ILE A 15 -9.66 -1.11 15.10
CA ILE A 15 -10.90 -0.31 15.18
C ILE A 15 -11.82 -0.63 14.00
N LEU A 16 -11.29 -0.64 12.80
CA LEU A 16 -12.05 -1.01 11.59
C LEU A 16 -12.58 -2.44 11.69
N PHE A 17 -11.78 -3.35 12.22
CA PHE A 17 -12.14 -4.75 12.34
C PHE A 17 -13.29 -4.99 13.29
N ILE A 18 -13.28 -4.34 14.46
CA ILE A 18 -14.35 -4.44 15.46
C ILE A 18 -15.63 -3.82 14.88
N ALA A 19 -15.53 -2.63 14.27
CA ALA A 19 -16.69 -1.95 13.70
C ALA A 19 -17.35 -2.77 12.58
N PHE A 20 -16.56 -3.31 11.64
CA PHE A 20 -17.08 -4.18 10.58
C PHE A 20 -17.60 -5.51 11.11
N GLY A 21 -16.94 -6.10 12.11
CA GLY A 21 -17.38 -7.36 12.71
C GLY A 21 -18.73 -7.23 13.40
N VAL A 22 -18.92 -6.19 14.19
CA VAL A 22 -20.21 -5.92 14.87
C VAL A 22 -21.31 -5.66 13.84
N TYR A 23 -21.04 -4.80 12.85
CA TYR A 23 -22.02 -4.46 11.82
C TYR A 23 -22.41 -5.67 10.94
N ALA A 24 -21.46 -6.56 10.64
CA ALA A 24 -21.71 -7.75 9.85
C ALA A 24 -22.57 -8.80 10.57
N VAL A 25 -22.58 -8.79 11.92
CA VAL A 25 -23.33 -9.78 12.73
C VAL A 25 -24.72 -9.25 13.14
N GLU A 26 -24.92 -7.94 13.15
CA GLU A 26 -26.12 -7.28 13.72
C GLU A 26 -27.43 -7.66 13.04
N ASP A 27 -27.44 -7.85 11.71
CA ASP A 27 -28.64 -8.18 10.92
C ASP A 27 -28.69 -9.67 10.50
N MET A 28 -27.88 -10.56 11.10
CA MET A 28 -27.76 -11.94 10.65
C MET A 28 -28.78 -12.86 11.29
N ASN A 29 -29.42 -13.68 10.44
CA ASN A 29 -30.21 -14.81 10.90
C ASN A 29 -29.29 -15.81 11.63
N PRO A 30 -29.57 -16.19 12.90
CA PRO A 30 -28.73 -17.09 13.69
C PRO A 30 -28.41 -18.43 12.99
N LYS A 31 -29.32 -18.92 12.15
CA LYS A 31 -29.14 -20.16 11.37
C LYS A 31 -28.07 -20.07 10.28
N LEU A 32 -27.79 -18.85 9.79
CA LEU A 32 -26.80 -18.59 8.73
C LEU A 32 -25.48 -18.03 9.27
N MET A 33 -25.39 -17.81 10.57
CA MET A 33 -24.24 -17.17 11.22
C MET A 33 -22.92 -17.90 10.93
N ILE A 34 -22.93 -19.23 10.93
CA ILE A 34 -21.73 -20.05 10.67
C ILE A 34 -21.26 -19.88 9.21
N TYR A 35 -22.20 -19.93 8.26
CA TYR A 35 -21.87 -19.76 6.83
C TYR A 35 -21.33 -18.36 6.53
N ASN A 36 -21.93 -17.34 7.12
CA ASN A 36 -21.51 -15.96 6.94
C ASN A 36 -20.16 -15.70 7.60
N ALA A 37 -19.89 -16.25 8.78
CA ALA A 37 -18.58 -16.16 9.42
C ALA A 37 -17.51 -16.81 8.55
N PHE A 38 -17.77 -18.01 8.01
CA PHE A 38 -16.84 -18.68 7.09
C PHE A 38 -16.59 -17.86 5.82
N PHE A 39 -17.66 -17.31 5.22
CA PHE A 39 -17.56 -16.45 4.04
C PHE A 39 -16.73 -15.20 4.32
N LEU A 40 -16.98 -14.50 5.44
CA LEU A 40 -16.22 -13.31 5.84
C LEU A 40 -14.74 -13.63 6.07
N ILE A 41 -14.43 -14.74 6.74
CA ILE A 41 -13.06 -15.18 6.96
C ILE A 41 -12.37 -15.49 5.63
N THR A 42 -13.04 -16.19 4.72
CA THR A 42 -12.51 -16.52 3.39
C THR A 42 -12.28 -15.27 2.54
N CYS A 43 -13.24 -14.37 2.49
CA CYS A 43 -13.11 -13.10 1.77
C CYS A 43 -11.94 -12.28 2.31
N ARG A 44 -11.77 -12.24 3.62
CA ARG A 44 -10.71 -11.46 4.26
C ARG A 44 -9.32 -12.08 4.11
N SER A 45 -9.20 -13.40 4.30
CA SER A 45 -7.89 -14.05 4.36
C SER A 45 -7.36 -14.48 2.99
N VAL A 46 -8.23 -14.67 2.01
CA VAL A 46 -7.85 -15.16 0.68
C VAL A 46 -8.15 -14.13 -0.40
N ILE A 47 -9.42 -13.73 -0.54
CA ILE A 47 -9.87 -12.91 -1.66
C ILE A 47 -9.32 -11.48 -1.57
N ALA A 48 -9.45 -10.83 -0.43
CA ALA A 48 -9.00 -9.45 -0.28
C ALA A 48 -7.49 -9.27 -0.45
N PRO A 49 -6.60 -10.09 0.15
CA PRO A 49 -5.17 -9.99 -0.10
C PRO A 49 -4.78 -10.29 -1.53
N ALA A 50 -5.40 -11.29 -2.17
CA ALA A 50 -5.11 -11.63 -3.57
C ALA A 50 -5.48 -10.49 -4.53
N LEU A 51 -6.70 -9.95 -4.40
CA LEU A 51 -7.16 -8.85 -5.23
C LEU A 51 -6.35 -7.57 -4.99
N SER A 52 -6.08 -7.23 -3.72
CA SER A 52 -5.30 -6.04 -3.38
C SER A 52 -3.87 -6.14 -3.88
N SER A 53 -3.22 -7.29 -3.72
CA SER A 53 -1.87 -7.51 -4.22
C SER A 53 -1.80 -7.40 -5.74
N ALA A 54 -2.73 -8.04 -6.46
CA ALA A 54 -2.79 -7.95 -7.93
C ALA A 54 -3.02 -6.50 -8.41
N PHE A 55 -3.93 -5.79 -7.76
CA PHE A 55 -4.25 -4.40 -8.10
C PHE A 55 -3.05 -3.47 -7.84
N PHE A 56 -2.48 -3.52 -6.63
CA PHE A 56 -1.38 -2.63 -6.27
C PHE A 56 -0.10 -2.94 -7.05
N ASN A 57 0.22 -4.21 -7.31
CA ASN A 57 1.38 -4.57 -8.10
C ASN A 57 1.24 -4.09 -9.56
N ASN A 58 0.06 -4.25 -10.16
CA ASN A 58 -0.18 -3.75 -11.52
C ASN A 58 -0.10 -2.21 -11.58
N MET A 59 -0.70 -1.54 -10.60
CA MET A 59 -0.64 -0.08 -10.49
C MET A 59 0.80 0.41 -10.28
N LEU A 60 1.54 -0.22 -9.37
CA LEU A 60 2.95 0.10 -9.11
C LEU A 60 3.79 -0.06 -10.39
N TYR A 61 3.64 -1.18 -11.08
CA TYR A 61 4.37 -1.45 -12.31
C TYR A 61 4.09 -0.41 -13.40
N ARG A 62 2.83 -0.06 -13.61
CA ARG A 62 2.45 0.96 -14.61
C ARG A 62 3.00 2.35 -14.26
N LEU A 63 2.89 2.75 -12.99
CA LEU A 63 3.41 4.03 -12.53
C LEU A 63 4.94 4.06 -12.60
N GLN A 64 5.62 2.98 -12.21
CA GLN A 64 7.06 2.87 -12.29
C GLN A 64 7.55 2.99 -13.74
N LEU A 65 6.90 2.31 -14.70
CA LEU A 65 7.26 2.41 -16.11
C LEU A 65 7.09 3.84 -16.64
N ARG A 66 5.98 4.51 -16.28
CA ARG A 66 5.73 5.90 -16.67
C ARG A 66 6.80 6.83 -16.08
N ASP A 67 7.05 6.70 -14.79
CA ASP A 67 7.99 7.57 -14.10
C ASP A 67 9.43 7.28 -14.53
N MET A 68 9.75 6.03 -14.87
CA MET A 68 11.03 5.65 -15.47
C MET A 68 11.22 6.29 -16.86
N ALA A 69 10.18 6.33 -17.69
CA ALA A 69 10.23 6.99 -19.00
C ALA A 69 10.50 8.50 -18.85
N ILE A 70 9.80 9.18 -17.92
CA ILE A 70 9.99 10.62 -17.65
C ILE A 70 11.41 10.89 -17.11
N LEU A 71 11.86 10.07 -16.14
CA LEU A 71 13.19 10.23 -15.55
C LEU A 71 14.31 9.92 -16.54
N SER A 72 14.12 8.94 -17.44
CA SER A 72 15.13 8.60 -18.46
C SER A 72 15.39 9.75 -19.44
N GLU A 73 14.37 10.55 -19.73
CA GLU A 73 14.52 11.75 -20.54
C GLU A 73 15.40 12.82 -19.85
N ASN A 74 15.33 12.91 -18.53
CA ASN A 74 16.16 13.79 -17.71
C ASN A 74 17.56 13.21 -17.41
N MET A 75 17.77 11.92 -17.62
CA MET A 75 19.07 11.24 -17.43
C MET A 75 19.93 11.18 -18.69
N ARG A 76 19.65 12.03 -19.69
CA ARG A 76 20.51 12.17 -20.87
C ARG A 76 21.84 12.82 -20.44
N LEU A 77 22.93 12.46 -21.12
CA LEU A 77 24.25 13.01 -20.86
C LEU A 77 24.33 14.54 -21.02
N ASP A 78 23.33 15.15 -21.64
CA ASP A 78 23.17 16.62 -21.72
C ASP A 78 22.82 17.24 -20.37
N ASN A 79 22.32 16.43 -19.42
CA ASN A 79 22.04 16.89 -18.06
C ASN A 79 23.34 16.85 -17.23
N PRO A 80 23.82 17.99 -16.72
CA PRO A 80 25.08 18.07 -15.99
C PRO A 80 25.10 17.17 -14.73
N LEU A 81 23.95 16.94 -14.08
CA LEU A 81 23.88 16.05 -12.91
C LEU A 81 24.03 14.58 -13.30
N ALA A 82 23.41 14.15 -14.39
CA ALA A 82 23.55 12.79 -14.90
C ALA A 82 24.97 12.51 -15.38
N ALA A 83 25.59 13.48 -16.09
CA ALA A 83 26.98 13.40 -16.53
C ALA A 83 27.94 13.35 -15.33
N GLN A 84 27.68 14.12 -14.28
CA GLN A 84 28.50 14.09 -13.06
C GLN A 84 28.42 12.75 -12.35
N GLN A 85 27.20 12.17 -12.18
CA GLN A 85 27.02 10.85 -11.56
C GLN A 85 27.69 9.75 -12.37
N TYR A 86 27.56 9.79 -13.70
CA TYR A 86 28.21 8.86 -14.60
C TYR A 86 29.74 8.92 -14.45
N ASN A 87 30.32 10.11 -14.54
CA ASN A 87 31.77 10.31 -14.42
C ASN A 87 32.29 9.90 -13.03
N GLN A 88 31.53 10.17 -11.98
CA GLN A 88 31.89 9.76 -10.62
C GLN A 88 31.89 8.22 -10.50
N SER A 89 30.87 7.54 -11.03
CA SER A 89 30.81 6.07 -11.03
C SER A 89 31.92 5.47 -11.88
N LEU A 90 32.22 6.06 -13.03
CA LEU A 90 33.30 5.64 -13.93
C LEU A 90 34.66 5.76 -13.25
N ASN A 91 34.95 6.93 -12.66
CA ASN A 91 36.21 7.18 -11.96
C ASN A 91 36.37 6.25 -10.75
N ASN A 92 35.30 5.98 -10.01
CA ASN A 92 35.35 5.06 -8.89
C ASN A 92 35.68 3.62 -9.35
N ALA A 93 35.10 3.17 -10.45
CA ALA A 93 35.38 1.85 -11.00
C ALA A 93 36.82 1.74 -11.51
N LEU A 94 37.33 2.77 -12.18
CA LEU A 94 38.74 2.84 -12.62
C LEU A 94 39.72 2.85 -11.43
N ALA A 95 39.40 3.58 -10.36
CA ALA A 95 40.19 3.61 -9.14
C ALA A 95 40.24 2.27 -8.41
N GLN A 96 39.23 1.43 -8.59
CA GLN A 96 39.17 0.04 -8.10
C GLN A 96 39.94 -0.98 -8.98
N GLY A 97 40.57 -0.50 -10.09
CA GLY A 97 41.37 -1.33 -10.96
C GLY A 97 40.61 -2.05 -12.05
N HIS A 98 39.33 -1.71 -12.30
CA HIS A 98 38.57 -2.28 -13.41
C HIS A 98 39.09 -1.78 -14.77
N SER A 99 38.97 -2.61 -15.80
CA SER A 99 39.27 -2.18 -17.17
C SER A 99 38.32 -1.06 -17.62
N MET A 100 38.74 -0.25 -18.60
CA MET A 100 37.89 0.83 -19.11
C MET A 100 36.52 0.33 -19.59
N THR A 101 36.48 -0.84 -20.24
CA THR A 101 35.24 -1.47 -20.72
C THR A 101 34.33 -1.84 -19.55
N ASP A 102 34.87 -2.48 -18.52
CA ASP A 102 34.12 -2.87 -17.32
C ASP A 102 33.67 -1.64 -16.54
N ALA A 103 34.50 -0.61 -16.42
CA ALA A 103 34.16 0.64 -15.74
C ALA A 103 32.98 1.36 -16.41
N VAL A 104 32.94 1.42 -17.74
CA VAL A 104 31.80 1.95 -18.51
C VAL A 104 30.53 1.17 -18.25
N GLN A 105 30.61 -0.17 -18.25
CA GLN A 105 29.47 -1.02 -17.97
C GLN A 105 28.96 -0.84 -16.54
N LEU A 106 29.85 -0.77 -15.56
CA LEU A 106 29.50 -0.53 -14.15
C LEU A 106 28.86 0.85 -13.95
N ALA A 107 29.41 1.90 -14.60
CA ALA A 107 28.85 3.25 -14.54
C ALA A 107 27.43 3.30 -15.15
N THR A 108 27.23 2.65 -16.29
CA THR A 108 25.91 2.57 -16.93
C THR A 108 24.92 1.81 -16.06
N ASN A 109 25.31 0.67 -15.49
CA ASN A 109 24.46 -0.10 -14.60
C ASN A 109 24.13 0.68 -13.31
N SER A 110 25.07 1.45 -12.78
CA SER A 110 24.85 2.32 -11.61
C SER A 110 23.80 3.40 -11.89
N LEU A 111 23.86 4.04 -13.07
CA LEU A 111 22.82 5.00 -13.48
C LEU A 111 21.46 4.32 -13.62
N TYR A 112 21.42 3.14 -14.26
CA TYR A 112 20.17 2.40 -14.46
C TYR A 112 19.52 2.00 -13.13
N THR A 113 20.30 1.49 -12.18
CA THR A 113 19.79 1.11 -10.84
C THR A 113 19.32 2.33 -10.06
N THR A 114 20.00 3.47 -10.18
CA THR A 114 19.57 4.73 -9.58
C THR A 114 18.24 5.20 -10.17
N LEU A 115 18.10 5.16 -11.50
CA LEU A 115 16.88 5.48 -12.21
C LEU A 115 15.72 4.59 -11.77
N GLN A 116 15.96 3.28 -11.68
CA GLN A 116 14.96 2.31 -11.26
C GLN A 116 14.50 2.56 -9.80
N SER A 117 15.44 2.85 -8.92
CA SER A 117 15.13 3.13 -7.51
C SER A 117 14.34 4.43 -7.35
N GLN A 118 14.71 5.49 -8.09
CA GLN A 118 14.00 6.76 -8.06
C GLN A 118 12.60 6.66 -8.65
N SER A 119 12.43 5.94 -9.78
CA SER A 119 11.11 5.71 -10.37
C SER A 119 10.19 4.91 -9.44
N LEU A 120 10.74 3.91 -8.74
CA LEU A 120 10.00 3.14 -7.74
C LEU A 120 9.53 4.02 -6.57
N LEU A 121 10.42 4.88 -6.05
CA LEU A 121 10.08 5.80 -4.96
C LEU A 121 8.99 6.80 -5.37
N LEU A 122 9.08 7.33 -6.60
CA LEU A 122 8.05 8.23 -7.15
C LEU A 122 6.70 7.50 -7.31
N ALA A 123 6.71 6.30 -7.87
CA ALA A 123 5.51 5.48 -8.03
C ALA A 123 4.86 5.17 -6.68
N LEU A 124 5.65 4.78 -5.66
CA LEU A 124 5.16 4.56 -4.29
C LEU A 124 4.55 5.82 -3.68
N LYS A 125 5.23 6.97 -3.83
CA LYS A 125 4.71 8.27 -3.36
C LYS A 125 3.35 8.60 -4.01
N THR A 126 3.22 8.35 -5.30
CA THR A 126 1.98 8.57 -6.05
C THR A 126 0.85 7.65 -5.56
N ILE A 127 1.15 6.36 -5.33
CA ILE A 127 0.17 5.40 -4.78
C ILE A 127 -0.30 5.85 -3.38
N ILE A 128 0.63 6.24 -2.50
CA ILE A 128 0.28 6.72 -1.17
C ILE A 128 -0.63 7.96 -1.27
N GLY A 129 -0.34 8.87 -2.21
CA GLY A 129 -1.18 10.04 -2.48
C GLY A 129 -2.61 9.64 -2.89
N TYR A 130 -2.76 8.68 -3.81
CA TYR A 130 -4.09 8.19 -4.21
C TYR A 130 -4.85 7.51 -3.09
N VAL A 131 -4.17 6.69 -2.28
CA VAL A 131 -4.79 6.04 -1.10
C VAL A 131 -5.27 7.08 -0.09
N LEU A 132 -4.49 8.14 0.14
CA LEU A 132 -4.85 9.22 1.06
C LEU A 132 -6.07 9.99 0.55
N ILE A 133 -6.10 10.37 -0.74
CA ILE A 133 -7.27 11.03 -1.35
C ILE A 133 -8.50 10.13 -1.24
N PHE A 134 -8.37 8.85 -1.56
CA PHE A 134 -9.47 7.88 -1.44
C PHE A 134 -9.98 7.77 0.01
N ALA A 135 -9.09 7.73 0.99
CA ALA A 135 -9.47 7.69 2.40
C ALA A 135 -10.26 8.95 2.83
N ILE A 136 -9.85 10.13 2.36
CA ILE A 136 -10.58 11.39 2.62
C ILE A 136 -11.97 11.34 2.00
N VAL A 137 -12.09 10.89 0.74
CA VAL A 137 -13.37 10.76 0.05
C VAL A 137 -14.31 9.81 0.80
N VAL A 138 -13.82 8.65 1.22
CA VAL A 138 -14.60 7.69 2.00
C VAL A 138 -15.03 8.29 3.35
N MET A 139 -14.16 9.03 4.02
CA MET A 139 -14.50 9.71 5.28
C MET A 139 -15.61 10.75 5.09
N VAL A 140 -15.55 11.54 4.02
CA VAL A 140 -16.58 12.53 3.67
C VAL A 140 -17.91 11.84 3.37
N ILE A 141 -17.90 10.79 2.52
CA ILE A 141 -19.12 10.03 2.20
C ILE A 141 -19.72 9.41 3.46
N SER A 142 -18.90 8.82 4.32
CA SER A 142 -19.32 8.22 5.59
C SER A 142 -20.00 9.24 6.51
N ARG A 143 -19.57 10.51 6.47
CA ARG A 143 -20.19 11.59 7.27
C ARG A 143 -21.59 11.96 6.78
N PHE A 144 -21.87 11.82 5.48
CA PHE A 144 -23.17 12.12 4.89
C PHE A 144 -24.13 10.94 4.90
N THR A 145 -23.64 9.73 5.10
CA THR A 145 -24.49 8.53 5.20
C THR A 145 -25.08 8.46 6.61
N PRO A 146 -26.43 8.60 6.78
CA PRO A 146 -27.03 8.50 8.09
C PRO A 146 -27.03 7.05 8.57
N PHE A 147 -26.04 6.69 9.36
CA PHE A 147 -26.01 5.41 10.08
C PHE A 147 -26.96 5.48 11.29
N HIS A 148 -28.29 5.61 11.04
CA HIS A 148 -29.31 5.69 12.07
C HIS A 148 -29.92 4.31 12.32
N LYS A 149 -29.11 3.35 12.74
CA LYS A 149 -29.64 2.19 13.48
C LYS A 149 -29.19 2.37 14.94
N THR A 150 -30.12 2.83 15.76
CA THR A 150 -29.97 2.73 17.20
C THR A 150 -29.84 1.26 17.57
N LEU A 151 -28.64 0.83 17.98
CA LEU A 151 -28.40 -0.45 18.62
C LEU A 151 -29.32 -0.54 19.84
N LYS A 152 -30.48 -1.18 19.73
CA LYS A 152 -31.21 -1.66 20.89
C LYS A 152 -30.43 -2.86 21.42
N VAL A 153 -29.51 -2.61 22.33
CA VAL A 153 -28.90 -3.68 23.11
C VAL A 153 -29.99 -4.19 24.03
N GLU A 154 -30.74 -5.20 23.58
CA GLU A 154 -31.65 -5.96 24.41
C GLU A 154 -30.77 -6.83 25.30
N ILE A 155 -30.52 -6.35 26.53
CA ILE A 155 -29.87 -7.15 27.57
C ILE A 155 -30.86 -8.24 27.92
N VAL A 156 -30.71 -9.42 27.32
CA VAL A 156 -31.41 -10.60 27.78
C VAL A 156 -30.95 -10.87 29.21
N LYS A 157 -31.78 -10.51 30.16
CA LYS A 157 -31.65 -10.91 31.58
C LYS A 157 -31.78 -12.43 31.63
N THR A 158 -30.68 -13.12 31.50
CA THR A 158 -30.61 -14.57 31.73
C THR A 158 -30.67 -14.76 33.23
N GLY A 159 -31.79 -15.19 33.78
CA GLY A 159 -31.74 -15.80 35.09
C GLY A 159 -32.85 -15.52 36.12
N GLU A 160 -34.06 -15.08 35.75
CA GLU A 160 -35.08 -14.93 36.78
C GLU A 160 -36.39 -15.73 36.57
N ASP A 161 -36.53 -16.53 35.53
CA ASP A 161 -37.75 -17.31 35.28
C ASP A 161 -37.53 -18.83 35.40
N MET A 162 -36.66 -19.28 36.29
CA MET A 162 -36.59 -20.71 36.68
C MET A 162 -36.68 -20.82 38.22
N VAL A 163 -37.88 -20.53 38.78
CA VAL A 163 -38.33 -21.05 40.07
C VAL A 163 -39.77 -21.49 39.94
#